data_e26e3650d55783be57ce8f215747d41f
#
_entry.id   e26e3650d55783be57ce8f215747d41f
#
_cell.length_a   1.000
_cell.length_b   1.000
_cell.length_c   1.000
_cell.angle_alpha   90.00
_cell.angle_beta   90.00
_cell.angle_gamma   90.00
#
_symmetry.space_group_name_H-M   'P 1'
#
loop_
_entity.id
_entity.type
_entity.pdbx_description
1 polymer ?
#
loop_
_entity_poly.entity_id
_entity_poly.type
_entity_poly.pdbx_seq_one_letter_code
_entity_poly.pdbx_strand_id
1 'polypeptide(L)' 'MRVYGIDHVQLAIPTHSEDLARMFYGEILGLSEQPKPEHLVQRGGVWFERGDLKLHLGVDWNFKKKKKAHPGLLYS' A
#
# COMPACT_ATOMS: atom_id res chain seq x y z
N MET A 1 9.02 -26.34 -4.38
CA MET A 1 8.85 -24.87 -4.36
C MET A 1 9.18 -24.37 -2.97
N ARG A 2 9.93 -23.30 -2.86
CA ARG A 2 10.28 -22.74 -1.57
C ARG A 2 10.10 -21.22 -1.59
N VAL A 3 9.37 -20.71 -0.61
CA VAL A 3 9.22 -19.27 -0.44
C VAL A 3 10.48 -18.74 0.24
N TYR A 4 11.03 -17.63 -0.27
CA TYR A 4 12.24 -17.05 0.32
C TYR A 4 12.09 -15.57 0.64
N GLY A 5 10.89 -15.02 0.52
CA GLY A 5 10.69 -13.63 0.88
C GLY A 5 9.30 -13.16 0.54
N ILE A 6 9.07 -11.88 0.79
CA ILE A 6 7.84 -11.18 0.44
C ILE A 6 8.17 -10.16 -0.65
N ASP A 7 7.48 -10.23 -1.78
CA ASP A 7 7.65 -9.23 -2.83
C ASP A 7 6.99 -7.91 -2.45
N HIS A 8 5.74 -7.98 -2.04
CA HIS A 8 5.01 -6.79 -1.62
C HIS A 8 3.90 -7.16 -0.65
N VAL A 9 3.38 -6.16 0.03
CA VAL A 9 2.19 -6.27 0.87
C VAL A 9 1.13 -5.35 0.29
N GLN A 10 -0.09 -5.84 0.17
CA GLN A 10 -1.20 -5.00 -0.26
C GLN A 10 -2.20 -4.84 0.86
N LEU A 11 -2.60 -3.60 1.10
CA LEU A 11 -3.65 -3.26 2.06
C LEU A 11 -4.83 -2.67 1.30
N ALA A 12 -6.03 -2.98 1.77
CA ALA A 12 -7.23 -2.37 1.21
C ALA A 12 -7.44 -0.98 1.80
N ILE A 13 -7.91 -0.05 0.98
CA ILE A 13 -8.29 1.29 1.42
C ILE A 13 -9.68 1.62 0.88
N PRO A 14 -10.44 2.51 1.55
CA PRO A 14 -11.73 2.96 1.03
C PRO A 14 -11.57 3.74 -0.27
N THR A 15 -12.67 3.84 -1.02
CA THR A 15 -12.69 4.69 -2.21
C THR A 15 -12.38 6.14 -1.85
N HIS A 16 -11.71 6.85 -2.76
CA HIS A 16 -11.41 8.28 -2.63
C HIS A 16 -10.53 8.61 -1.42
N SER A 17 -9.68 7.67 -0.99
CA SER A 17 -8.77 7.90 0.13
C SER A 17 -7.29 7.94 -0.26
N GLU A 18 -6.99 8.01 -1.56
CA GLU A 18 -5.61 8.01 -2.03
C GLU A 18 -4.80 9.20 -1.50
N ASP A 19 -5.41 10.38 -1.43
CA ASP A 19 -4.70 11.56 -0.93
C ASP A 19 -4.40 11.45 0.57
N LEU A 20 -5.31 10.88 1.35
CA LEU A 20 -5.03 10.58 2.75
C LEU A 20 -3.90 9.56 2.89
N ALA A 21 -3.89 8.56 2.01
CA ALA A 21 -2.82 7.56 1.99
C ALA A 21 -1.48 8.20 1.65
N ARG A 22 -1.45 9.12 0.69
CA ARG A 22 -0.22 9.85 0.34
C ARG A 22 0.31 10.66 1.50
N MET A 23 -0.60 11.31 2.24
CA MET A 23 -0.20 12.06 3.43
C MET A 23 0.41 11.14 4.48
N PHE A 24 -0.26 10.03 4.80
CA PHE A 24 0.20 9.15 5.87
C PHE A 24 1.44 8.35 5.48
N TYR A 25 1.36 7.59 4.38
CA TYR A 25 2.47 6.71 4.00
C TYR A 25 3.61 7.47 3.34
N GLY A 26 3.30 8.50 2.58
CA GLY A 26 4.33 9.30 1.91
C GLY A 26 4.96 10.31 2.83
N GLU A 27 4.19 11.23 3.39
CA GLU A 27 4.74 12.33 4.17
C GLU A 27 5.11 11.93 5.59
N ILE A 28 4.25 11.18 6.29
CA ILE A 28 4.51 10.83 7.68
C ILE A 28 5.46 9.66 7.79
N LEU A 29 5.22 8.58 7.04
CA LEU A 29 6.06 7.38 7.12
C LEU A 29 7.27 7.41 6.19
N GLY A 30 7.34 8.37 5.28
CA GLY A 30 8.52 8.56 4.45
C GLY A 30 8.69 7.58 3.30
N LEU A 31 7.61 6.93 2.84
CA LEU A 31 7.67 6.05 1.69
C LEU A 31 7.58 6.87 0.41
N SER A 32 8.19 6.37 -0.67
CA SER A 32 8.13 7.04 -1.96
C SER A 32 7.04 6.45 -2.83
N GLU A 33 6.16 7.29 -3.36
CA GLU A 33 5.12 6.84 -4.27
C GLU A 33 5.75 6.39 -5.58
N GLN A 34 5.29 5.25 -6.10
CA GLN A 34 5.77 4.67 -7.35
C GLN A 34 4.64 4.66 -8.38
N PRO A 35 4.99 4.83 -9.68
CA PRO A 35 3.97 4.74 -10.71
C PRO A 35 3.44 3.32 -10.82
N LYS A 36 2.13 3.21 -11.03
CA LYS A 36 1.49 1.92 -11.28
C LYS A 36 1.61 1.58 -12.76
N PRO A 37 1.63 0.28 -13.12
CA PRO A 37 1.50 -0.09 -14.52
C PRO A 37 0.22 0.52 -15.12
N GLU A 38 0.31 0.95 -16.38
CA GLU A 38 -0.76 1.70 -17.01
C GLU A 38 -2.11 0.99 -16.93
N HIS A 39 -2.11 -0.32 -17.13
CA HIS A 39 -3.36 -1.09 -17.10
C HIS A 39 -3.99 -1.21 -15.71
N LEU A 40 -3.29 -0.79 -14.65
CA LEU A 40 -3.80 -0.82 -13.29
C LEU A 40 -4.19 0.55 -12.76
N VAL A 41 -3.88 1.62 -13.50
CA VAL A 41 -4.15 2.98 -13.03
C VAL A 41 -5.65 3.21 -12.77
N GLN A 42 -6.50 2.67 -13.62
CA GLN A 42 -7.94 2.86 -13.52
C GLN A 42 -8.55 2.21 -12.28
N ARG A 43 -7.86 1.25 -11.68
CA ARG A 43 -8.37 0.59 -10.48
C ARG A 43 -8.24 1.45 -9.23
N GLY A 44 -7.55 2.57 -9.33
CA GLY A 44 -7.27 3.41 -8.16
C GLY A 44 -6.19 2.82 -7.27
N GLY A 45 -6.01 3.41 -6.09
CA GLY A 45 -4.99 2.97 -5.17
C GLY A 45 -3.65 3.66 -5.41
N VAL A 46 -2.68 3.32 -4.58
CA VAL A 46 -1.36 3.97 -4.60
C VAL A 46 -0.31 2.93 -4.24
N TRP A 47 0.84 2.99 -4.91
CA TRP A 47 1.98 2.12 -4.63
C TRP A 47 3.11 2.93 -4.01
N PHE A 48 3.69 2.41 -2.93
CA PHE A 48 4.81 3.02 -2.24
C PHE A 48 5.96 2.05 -2.11
N GLU A 49 7.19 2.60 -2.05
CA GLU A 49 8.39 1.81 -1.81
C GLU A 49 9.38 2.58 -0.96
N ARG A 50 10.18 1.85 -0.21
CA ARG A 50 11.38 2.36 0.45
C ARG A 50 12.31 1.18 0.74
N GLY A 51 13.51 1.19 0.15
CA GLY A 51 14.41 0.05 0.26
C GLY A 51 13.74 -1.20 -0.30
N ASP A 52 13.73 -2.26 0.48
CA ASP A 52 13.09 -3.52 0.08
C ASP A 52 11.61 -3.56 0.38
N LEU A 53 11.07 -2.54 1.05
CA LEU A 53 9.65 -2.51 1.36
C LEU A 53 8.87 -2.04 0.14
N LYS A 54 7.87 -2.83 -0.25
CA LYS A 54 6.90 -2.48 -1.28
C LYS A 54 5.52 -2.60 -0.69
N LEU A 55 4.82 -1.48 -0.61
CA LEU A 55 3.49 -1.40 -0.03
C LEU A 55 2.52 -0.90 -1.09
N HIS A 56 1.55 -1.75 -1.44
CA HIS A 56 0.51 -1.42 -2.40
C HIS A 56 -0.80 -1.19 -1.67
N LEU A 57 -1.48 -0.11 -1.98
CA LEU A 57 -2.81 0.17 -1.43
C LEU A 57 -3.81 0.00 -2.55
N GLY A 58 -4.75 -0.92 -2.36
CA GLY A 58 -5.80 -1.20 -3.34
C GLY A 58 -7.15 -0.68 -2.87
N VAL A 59 -7.87 -0.03 -3.76
CA VAL A 59 -9.21 0.48 -3.44
C VAL A 59 -10.18 -0.69 -3.33
N ASP A 60 -10.90 -0.71 -2.23
CA ASP A 60 -12.00 -1.67 -2.00
C ASP A 60 -13.25 -0.85 -1.69
N TRP A 61 -14.16 -0.75 -2.67
CA TRP A 61 -15.37 0.03 -2.50
C TRP A 61 -16.31 -0.57 -1.44
N ASN A 62 -16.07 -1.82 -1.03
CA ASN A 62 -16.78 -2.45 0.08
C ASN A 62 -15.84 -2.61 1.28
N PHE A 63 -15.03 -1.61 1.53
CA PHE A 63 -13.98 -1.65 2.56
C PHE A 63 -14.56 -1.92 3.94
N LYS A 64 -13.90 -2.85 4.65
CA LYS A 64 -14.20 -3.13 6.07
C LYS A 64 -12.89 -3.19 6.82
N LYS A 65 -12.80 -2.42 7.89
CA LYS A 65 -11.60 -2.38 8.73
C LYS A 65 -11.33 -3.77 9.30
N LYS A 66 -10.09 -4.24 9.15
CA LYS A 66 -9.68 -5.52 9.72
C LYS A 66 -9.46 -5.38 11.23
N LYS A 67 -9.79 -6.44 11.96
CA LYS A 67 -9.64 -6.43 13.41
C LYS A 67 -8.27 -6.92 13.85
N LYS A 68 -7.65 -7.82 13.10
CA LYS A 68 -6.37 -8.44 13.50
C LYS A 68 -5.32 -8.39 12.42
N ALA A 69 -5.66 -8.69 11.17
CA ALA A 69 -4.67 -8.76 10.10
C ALA A 69 -4.02 -7.40 9.88
N HIS A 70 -2.71 -7.35 9.97
CA HIS A 70 -1.95 -6.11 9.79
C HIS A 70 -0.48 -6.43 9.50
N PRO A 71 0.22 -5.58 8.77
CA PRO A 71 1.67 -5.66 8.68
C PRO A 71 2.31 -4.97 9.87
N GLY A 72 3.48 -5.46 10.29
CA GLY A 72 4.29 -4.76 11.27
C GLY A 72 5.43 -4.07 10.55
N LEU A 73 5.53 -2.75 10.68
CA LEU A 73 6.57 -1.97 10.02
C LEU A 73 7.64 -1.58 11.03
N LEU A 74 8.90 -1.62 10.58
CA LEU A 74 10.02 -1.12 11.37
C LEU A 74 10.24 0.35 11.02
N TYR A 75 10.49 1.15 12.03
CA TYR A 75 10.72 2.58 11.82
C TYR A 75 11.75 3.09 12.83
N SER A 76 12.29 4.23 12.52
CA SER A 76 13.27 4.89 13.40
C SER A 76 12.80 6.27 13.83
#